data_38b452aae2e08ca5731f3e65aa5549b6
#
_entry.id   38b452aae2e08ca5731f3e65aa5549b6
#
_cell.length_a   1.000
_cell.length_b   1.000
_cell.length_c   1.000
_cell.angle_alpha   90.00
_cell.angle_beta   90.00
_cell.angle_gamma   90.00
#
_symmetry.space_group_name_H-M   'P 1'
#
loop_
_entity.id
_entity.type
_entity.pdbx_description
1 polymer ?
#
loop_
_entity_poly.entity_id
_entity_poly.type
_entity_poly.pdbx_seq_one_letter_code
_entity_poly.pdbx_strand_id
1 'polypeptide(L)'
;MDCLFCKIIAGDIPCKKVYENEQVLAFRDINPQAPVHVLLIPKKHMKNILECDGETIAAIQKAIVKVAELEGVAADGFRIVSNCGENGRQSVHHLHFHLLGGARLTEKMA
;
A
#
# COMPACT_ATOMS: atom_id res chain seq x y z
N MET A 1 16.11 -13.29 3.65
CA MET A 1 15.26 -12.38 4.42
C MET A 1 13.81 -12.86 4.36
N ASP A 2 13.20 -13.04 5.51
CA ASP A 2 11.84 -13.61 5.60
C ASP A 2 10.74 -12.52 5.52
N CYS A 3 10.87 -11.64 4.56
CA CYS A 3 9.87 -10.60 4.34
C CYS A 3 8.91 -11.02 3.23
N LEU A 4 7.63 -11.16 3.57
CA LEU A 4 6.59 -11.51 2.61
C LEU A 4 6.59 -10.56 1.41
N PHE A 5 6.64 -9.26 1.67
CA PHE A 5 6.60 -8.26 0.59
C PHE A 5 7.87 -8.23 -0.24
N CYS A 6 9.04 -8.47 0.38
CA CYS A 6 10.27 -8.63 -0.39
C CYS A 6 10.19 -9.82 -1.35
N LYS A 7 9.55 -10.90 -0.93
CA LYS A 7 9.34 -12.08 -1.78
C LYS A 7 8.39 -11.77 -2.93
N ILE A 8 7.37 -10.97 -2.68
CA ILE A 8 6.44 -10.53 -3.75
C ILE A 8 7.19 -9.64 -4.75
N ILE A 9 8.01 -8.71 -4.27
CA ILE A 9 8.83 -7.84 -5.14
C ILE A 9 9.77 -8.67 -6.01
N ALA A 10 10.38 -9.70 -5.43
CA ALA A 10 11.31 -10.59 -6.15
C ALA A 10 10.60 -11.53 -7.12
N GLY A 11 9.28 -11.64 -7.07
CA GLY A 11 8.53 -12.54 -7.92
C GLY A 11 8.41 -13.96 -7.38
N ASP A 12 8.88 -14.22 -6.15
CA ASP A 12 8.82 -15.54 -5.53
C ASP A 12 7.40 -15.90 -5.08
N ILE A 13 6.59 -14.89 -4.78
CA ILE A 13 5.19 -15.05 -4.40
C ILE A 13 4.36 -14.22 -5.37
N PRO A 14 3.32 -14.81 -6.01
CA PRO A 14 2.50 -14.08 -6.96
C PRO A 14 1.62 -13.04 -6.29
N CYS A 15 1.27 -11.98 -7.01
CA CYS A 15 0.33 -10.97 -6.58
C CYS A 15 -0.44 -10.43 -7.79
N LYS A 16 -1.56 -9.77 -7.53
CA LYS A 16 -2.33 -9.10 -8.58
C LYS A 16 -1.89 -7.65 -8.67
N LYS A 17 -0.91 -7.38 -9.53
CA LYS A 17 -0.34 -6.05 -9.71
C LYS A 17 -1.38 -5.08 -10.27
N VAL A 18 -1.39 -3.88 -9.71
CA VAL A 18 -2.17 -2.74 -10.19
C VAL A 18 -1.25 -1.74 -10.87
N TYR A 19 -0.07 -1.51 -10.30
CA TYR A 19 0.89 -0.54 -10.79
C TYR A 19 2.28 -0.89 -10.29
N GLU A 20 3.29 -0.59 -11.09
CA GLU A 20 4.68 -0.84 -10.72
C GLU A 20 5.60 0.14 -11.43
N ASN A 21 6.60 0.64 -10.72
CA ASN A 21 7.73 1.35 -11.29
C ASN A 21 9.00 0.92 -10.58
N GLU A 22 10.11 1.64 -10.80
CA GLU A 22 11.41 1.28 -10.21
C GLU A 22 11.41 1.31 -8.67
N GLN A 23 10.57 2.12 -8.06
CA GLN A 23 10.59 2.39 -6.63
C GLN A 23 9.41 1.80 -5.86
N VAL A 24 8.28 1.57 -6.53
CA VAL A 24 7.02 1.21 -5.86
C VAL A 24 6.34 0.07 -6.59
N LEU A 25 5.75 -0.84 -5.81
CA LEU A 25 4.86 -1.88 -6.31
C LEU A 25 3.50 -1.71 -5.63
N ALA A 26 2.44 -1.75 -6.43
CA ALA A 26 1.07 -1.70 -5.92
C ALA A 26 0.33 -2.96 -6.38
N PHE A 27 -0.35 -3.62 -5.45
CA PHE A 27 -1.07 -4.87 -5.73
C PHE A 27 -2.30 -4.98 -4.85
N ARG A 28 -3.27 -5.79 -5.30
CA ARG A 28 -4.52 -5.96 -4.57
C ARG A 28 -4.32 -6.79 -3.32
N ASP A 29 -4.97 -6.36 -2.23
CA ASP A 29 -5.01 -7.14 -1.00
C ASP A 29 -5.84 -8.42 -1.26
N ILE A 30 -5.33 -9.56 -0.80
CA ILE A 30 -6.03 -10.85 -0.96
C ILE A 30 -7.22 -10.99 -0.01
N ASN A 31 -7.30 -10.13 0.99
CA ASN A 31 -8.37 -10.14 1.98
C ASN A 31 -8.96 -8.72 2.09
N PRO A 32 -9.65 -8.25 1.03
CA PRO A 32 -10.02 -6.85 0.92
C PRO A 32 -11.04 -6.42 1.98
N GLN A 33 -10.84 -5.20 2.48
CA GLN A 33 -11.73 -4.56 3.46
C GLN A 33 -12.64 -3.52 2.81
N ALA A 34 -12.54 -3.34 1.50
CA ALA A 34 -13.35 -2.41 0.72
C ALA A 34 -13.42 -2.93 -0.73
N PRO A 35 -14.37 -2.44 -1.56
CA PRO A 35 -14.43 -2.86 -2.97
C PRO A 35 -13.12 -2.61 -3.73
N VAL A 36 -12.42 -1.52 -3.39
CA VAL A 36 -11.05 -1.27 -3.85
C VAL A 36 -10.15 -1.28 -2.63
N HIS A 37 -9.20 -2.20 -2.60
CA HIS A 37 -8.24 -2.31 -1.51
C HIS A 37 -6.88 -2.69 -2.12
N VAL A 38 -6.01 -1.71 -2.27
CA VAL A 38 -4.70 -1.86 -2.89
C VAL A 38 -3.62 -1.56 -1.86
N LEU A 39 -2.56 -2.38 -1.85
CA LEU A 39 -1.38 -2.15 -1.03
C LEU A 39 -0.30 -1.51 -1.91
N LEU A 40 0.29 -0.42 -1.42
CA LEU A 40 1.43 0.23 -2.08
C LEU A 40 2.65 0.07 -1.18
N ILE A 41 3.72 -0.49 -1.74
CA ILE A 41 4.94 -0.76 -0.98
C ILE A 41 6.17 -0.18 -1.71
N PRO A 42 7.16 0.34 -0.97
CA PRO A 42 8.43 0.66 -1.58
C PRO A 42 9.17 -0.65 -1.87
N LYS A 43 9.90 -0.69 -2.99
CA LYS A 43 10.72 -1.85 -3.33
C LYS A 43 11.92 -1.98 -2.42
N LYS A 44 12.45 -0.85 -1.95
CA LYS A 44 13.50 -0.84 -0.92
C LYS A 44 12.86 -1.20 0.42
N HIS A 45 13.39 -2.23 1.07
CA HIS A 45 12.86 -2.65 2.37
C HIS A 45 13.07 -1.57 3.43
N MET A 46 12.00 -1.19 4.09
CA MET A 46 12.02 -0.37 5.29
C MET A 46 10.87 -0.85 6.17
N LYS A 47 11.07 -0.81 7.48
CA LYS A 47 10.18 -1.48 8.41
C LYS A 47 8.81 -0.81 8.50
N ASN A 48 8.78 0.52 8.57
CA ASN A 48 7.56 1.28 8.77
C ASN A 48 7.78 2.74 8.38
N ILE A 49 6.74 3.56 8.59
CA ILE A 49 6.77 4.98 8.21
C ILE A 49 7.90 5.77 8.90
N LEU A 50 8.34 5.33 10.07
CA LEU A 50 9.42 6.01 10.81
C LEU A 50 10.77 5.90 10.10
N GLU A 51 10.97 4.84 9.32
CA GLU A 51 12.20 4.64 8.55
C GLU A 51 12.13 5.23 7.13
N CYS A 52 10.97 5.73 6.73
CA CYS A 52 10.74 6.22 5.38
C CYS A 52 11.42 7.57 5.16
N ASP A 53 12.24 7.67 4.11
CA ASP A 53 12.86 8.94 3.73
C ASP A 53 11.96 9.77 2.81
N GLY A 54 12.35 11.04 2.58
CA GLY A 54 11.57 11.97 1.77
C GLY A 54 11.44 11.55 0.31
N GLU A 55 12.47 10.94 -0.25
CA GLU A 55 12.44 10.45 -1.63
C GLU A 55 11.44 9.32 -1.78
N THR A 56 11.45 8.37 -0.86
CA THR A 56 10.54 7.23 -0.89
C THR A 56 9.09 7.65 -0.68
N ILE A 57 8.82 8.55 0.29
CA ILE A 57 7.44 9.01 0.52
C ILE A 57 6.91 9.78 -0.69
N ALA A 58 7.76 10.54 -1.38
CA ALA A 58 7.36 11.23 -2.60
C ALA A 58 7.00 10.23 -3.71
N ALA A 59 7.77 9.15 -3.85
CA ALA A 59 7.50 8.09 -4.82
C ALA A 59 6.18 7.39 -4.51
N ILE A 60 5.92 7.10 -3.24
CA ILE A 60 4.66 6.49 -2.77
C ILE A 60 3.48 7.42 -3.09
N GLN A 61 3.60 8.71 -2.79
CA GLN A 61 2.53 9.68 -3.04
C GLN A 61 2.16 9.72 -4.53
N LYS A 62 3.16 9.76 -5.41
CA LYS A 62 2.93 9.75 -6.85
C LYS A 62 2.26 8.46 -7.31
N ALA A 63 2.65 7.33 -6.74
CA ALA A 63 2.04 6.04 -7.04
C ALA A 63 0.58 6.00 -6.55
N ILE A 64 0.27 6.59 -5.40
CA ILE A 64 -1.10 6.71 -4.89
C ILE A 64 -1.99 7.41 -5.90
N VAL A 65 -1.53 8.54 -6.45
CA VAL A 65 -2.29 9.28 -7.47
C VAL A 65 -2.59 8.39 -8.67
N LYS A 66 -1.55 7.69 -9.16
CA LYS A 66 -1.69 6.81 -10.33
C LYS A 66 -2.65 5.65 -10.06
N VAL A 67 -2.53 5.02 -8.91
CA VAL A 67 -3.40 3.89 -8.52
C VAL A 67 -4.84 4.37 -8.35
N ALA A 68 -5.06 5.52 -7.73
CA ALA A 68 -6.40 6.08 -7.57
C ALA A 68 -7.08 6.31 -8.92
N GLU A 69 -6.33 6.78 -9.92
CA GLU A 69 -6.83 6.95 -11.29
C GLU A 69 -7.15 5.60 -11.93
N LEU A 70 -6.23 4.64 -11.85
CA LEU A 70 -6.40 3.32 -12.44
C LEU A 70 -7.58 2.56 -11.84
N GLU A 71 -7.81 2.70 -10.54
CA GLU A 71 -8.91 2.03 -9.84
C GLU A 71 -10.22 2.81 -9.88
N GLY A 72 -10.22 4.00 -10.47
CA GLY A 72 -11.42 4.81 -10.65
C GLY A 72 -11.97 5.44 -9.37
N VAL A 73 -11.12 5.65 -8.35
CA VAL A 73 -11.55 6.20 -7.05
C VAL A 73 -11.08 7.63 -6.81
N ALA A 74 -10.35 8.22 -7.76
CA ALA A 74 -9.78 9.56 -7.58
C ALA A 74 -10.86 10.63 -7.42
N ALA A 75 -11.93 10.56 -8.21
CA ALA A 75 -12.99 11.58 -8.21
C ALA A 75 -13.84 11.55 -6.94
N ASP A 76 -14.26 10.36 -6.51
CA ASP A 76 -15.14 10.20 -5.34
C ASP A 76 -14.40 10.14 -4.02
N GLY A 77 -13.10 9.90 -4.07
CA GLY A 77 -12.26 9.87 -2.89
C GLY A 77 -11.95 8.48 -2.38
N PHE A 78 -10.94 8.42 -1.53
CA PHE A 78 -10.42 7.17 -0.98
C PHE A 78 -9.70 7.47 0.34
N ARG A 79 -9.35 6.43 1.06
CA ARG A 79 -8.63 6.53 2.34
C ARG A 79 -7.26 5.88 2.21
N ILE A 80 -6.26 6.55 2.75
CA ILE A 80 -4.89 6.02 2.86
C ILE A 80 -4.61 5.73 4.32
N VAL A 81 -4.12 4.52 4.60
CA VAL A 81 -3.75 4.09 5.95
C VAL A 81 -2.39 3.43 5.91
N SER A 82 -1.52 3.77 6.84
CA SER A 82 -0.29 3.04 7.08
C SER A 82 -0.21 2.71 8.58
N ASN A 83 -0.10 1.43 8.88
CA ASN A 83 -0.02 0.94 10.26
C ASN A 83 1.46 0.88 10.67
N CYS A 84 1.77 1.38 11.85
CA CYS A 84 3.13 1.42 12.37
C CYS A 84 3.16 0.80 13.77
N GLY A 85 3.97 -0.23 13.94
CA GLY A 85 4.21 -0.86 15.23
C GLY A 85 3.02 -1.65 15.77
N GLU A 86 3.20 -2.14 17.01
CA GLU A 86 2.22 -3.04 17.64
C GLU A 86 0.88 -2.35 17.90
N ASN A 87 0.90 -1.15 18.47
CA ASN A 87 -0.34 -0.41 18.76
C ASN A 87 -1.07 0.02 17.49
N GLY A 88 -0.34 0.19 16.38
CA GLY A 88 -0.92 0.49 15.09
C GLY A 88 -1.38 -0.75 14.33
N ARG A 89 -1.18 -1.93 14.90
CA ARG A 89 -1.56 -3.22 14.31
C ARG A 89 -0.85 -3.53 13.00
N GLN A 90 0.44 -3.21 12.95
CA GLN A 90 1.26 -3.54 11.78
C GLN A 90 1.48 -5.06 11.72
N SER A 91 0.94 -5.70 10.70
CA SER A 91 1.00 -7.16 10.54
C SER A 91 2.21 -7.63 9.74
N VAL A 92 2.70 -6.82 8.81
CA VAL A 92 3.89 -7.13 8.00
C VAL A 92 4.93 -6.04 8.22
N HIS A 93 6.16 -6.45 8.56
CA HIS A 93 7.23 -5.51 8.89
C HIS A 93 8.00 -5.04 7.65
N HIS A 94 7.25 -4.55 6.70
CA HIS A 94 7.70 -3.86 5.50
C HIS A 94 6.69 -2.75 5.28
N LEU A 95 7.15 -1.52 5.19
CA LEU A 95 6.29 -0.34 5.04
C LEU A 95 5.26 -0.58 3.94
N HIS A 96 4.01 -0.33 4.24
CA HIS A 96 2.95 -0.39 3.25
C HIS A 96 1.84 0.58 3.56
N PHE A 97 1.18 1.02 2.51
CA PHE A 97 0.02 1.91 2.58
C PHE A 97 -1.17 1.17 2.00
N HIS A 98 -2.29 1.21 2.71
CA HIS A 98 -3.56 0.71 2.20
C HIS A 98 -4.28 1.85 1.49
N LEU A 99 -4.75 1.60 0.28
CA LEU A 99 -5.66 2.49 -0.42
C LEU A 99 -7.03 1.80 -0.43
N LEU A 100 -8.00 2.43 0.21
CA LEU A 100 -9.34 1.87 0.41
C LEU A 100 -10.35 2.80 -0.24
N GLY A 101 -11.21 2.25 -1.09
CA GLY A 101 -12.20 3.06 -1.78
C GLY A 101 -13.25 2.22 -2.50
N GLY A 102 -13.94 2.83 -3.45
CA GLY A 102 -14.96 2.17 -4.24
C GLY A 102 -16.34 2.14 -3.59
N ALA A 103 -16.44 2.64 -2.35
CA ALA A 103 -17.68 2.82 -1.62
C ALA A 103 -17.44 3.84 -0.53
N ARG A 104 -18.51 4.41 0.02
CA ARG A 104 -18.37 5.32 1.16
C ARG A 104 -17.94 4.52 2.39
N LEU A 105 -16.76 4.81 2.90
CA LEU A 105 -16.20 4.13 4.07
C LEU A 105 -16.84 4.66 5.34
N THR A 106 -16.74 3.89 6.44
CA THR A 106 -17.25 4.32 7.73
C THR A 106 -16.37 5.43 8.31
N GLU A 107 -16.92 6.20 9.24
CA GLU A 107 -16.14 7.22 9.96
C GLU A 107 -15.17 6.59 10.96
N LYS A 108 -15.42 5.37 11.36
CA LYS A 108 -14.64 4.69 12.38
C LYS A 108 -13.27 4.29 11.82
N MET A 109 -12.21 4.78 12.46
CA MET A 109 -10.84 4.55 12.03
C MET A 109 -10.06 3.63 12.97
N ALA A 110 -10.62 3.25 14.08
CA ALA A 110 -9.93 2.39 15.05
C ALA A 110 -10.77 1.20 15.47
#